data_8d3f4252f4d6964fc0f7f20f89ec8015
#
_entry.id   8d3f4252f4d6964fc0f7f20f89ec8015
#
_cell.length_a   1.000
_cell.length_b   1.000
_cell.length_c   1.000
_cell.angle_alpha   90.00
_cell.angle_beta   90.00
_cell.angle_gamma   90.00
#
_symmetry.space_group_name_H-M   'P 1'
#
loop_
_entity.id
_entity.type
_entity.pdbx_description
1 polymer ?
#
loop_
_entity_poly.entity_id
_entity_poly.type
_entity_poly.pdbx_seq_one_letter_code
_entity_poly.pdbx_strand_id
1 'polypeptide(L)'
;MKQTWHDLLFAHWPLPPAEVQAQVPVELPLDTYDGHAWVGVIPFWMSGVRGRGIPPLPGLSRFPELNVRTYVTYQGKPGVDFFSLDAANLPAVRAARRFFHLPYFYASMNAREDAGVIHYRSERKRVAAEFRGSYRPIAPVRRSEKNSLEYFLTERYCLYTVRDRNVYRCEIHHEPWPLQQAEACMEVNTMAAAAGIRLPERLPYLHFAKRLEVLIWPLRPTGHPIEP
;
A
#
# COMPACT_ATOMS: atom_id res chain seq x y z
N MET A 1 12.77 -5.99 -9.67
CA MET A 1 13.29 -5.05 -8.64
C MET A 1 13.35 -5.81 -7.32
N LYS A 2 14.32 -5.48 -6.43
CA LYS A 2 14.38 -5.98 -5.05
C LYS A 2 14.30 -4.79 -4.10
N GLN A 3 13.62 -4.98 -2.97
CA GLN A 3 13.53 -3.99 -1.91
C GLN A 3 13.21 -4.67 -0.57
N THR A 4 13.46 -3.99 0.53
CA THR A 4 13.08 -4.43 1.87
C THR A 4 12.16 -3.39 2.46
N TRP A 5 11.01 -3.81 2.95
CA TRP A 5 10.04 -2.98 3.65
C TRP A 5 10.22 -3.10 5.16
N HIS A 6 10.06 -2.00 5.86
CA HIS A 6 10.31 -1.91 7.29
C HIS A 6 9.20 -1.16 8.00
N ASP A 7 8.92 -1.58 9.23
CA ASP A 7 8.05 -0.91 10.18
C ASP A 7 6.68 -0.57 9.60
N LEU A 8 6.06 -1.54 8.90
CA LEU A 8 4.77 -1.32 8.25
C LEU A 8 3.65 -1.31 9.28
N LEU A 9 2.85 -0.25 9.26
CA LEU A 9 1.53 -0.25 9.86
C LEU A 9 0.51 -0.60 8.77
N PHE A 10 -0.32 -1.58 9.02
CA PHE A 10 -1.52 -1.87 8.26
C PHE A 10 -2.72 -1.32 9.00
N ALA A 11 -3.24 -0.18 8.59
CA ALA A 11 -4.46 0.40 9.14
C ALA A 11 -5.59 0.27 8.12
N HIS A 12 -6.63 -0.53 8.45
CA HIS A 12 -7.70 -0.87 7.52
C HIS A 12 -9.08 -0.52 8.06
N TRP A 13 -9.92 0.00 7.18
CA TRP A 13 -11.32 0.32 7.44
C TRP A 13 -12.23 -0.42 6.46
N PRO A 14 -13.32 -1.05 6.93
CA PRO A 14 -14.39 -1.53 6.07
C PRO A 14 -15.29 -0.37 5.64
N LEU A 15 -15.69 -0.38 4.38
CA LEU A 15 -16.61 0.58 3.78
C LEU A 15 -17.69 -0.14 2.95
N PRO A 16 -18.81 0.52 2.66
CA PRO A 16 -19.77 0.02 1.67
C PRO A 16 -19.10 -0.17 0.32
N PRO A 17 -19.26 -1.32 -0.36
CA PRO A 17 -18.61 -1.58 -1.65
C PRO A 17 -18.88 -0.52 -2.72
N ALA A 18 -20.09 0.03 -2.75
CA ALA A 18 -20.46 1.06 -3.74
C ALA A 18 -19.62 2.35 -3.61
N GLU A 19 -19.26 2.76 -2.38
CA GLU A 19 -18.45 3.95 -2.14
C GLU A 19 -17.01 3.77 -2.64
N VAL A 20 -16.45 2.58 -2.44
CA VAL A 20 -15.08 2.27 -2.86
C VAL A 20 -15.02 2.02 -4.36
N GLN A 21 -16.00 1.29 -4.93
CA GLN A 21 -16.07 1.01 -6.36
C GLN A 21 -16.13 2.29 -7.21
N ALA A 22 -16.75 3.34 -6.71
CA ALA A 22 -16.81 4.64 -7.39
C ALA A 22 -15.42 5.28 -7.62
N GLN A 23 -14.41 4.86 -6.88
CA GLN A 23 -13.02 5.35 -6.96
C GLN A 23 -12.07 4.34 -7.63
N VAL A 24 -12.51 3.11 -7.87
CA VAL A 24 -11.72 2.05 -8.53
C VAL A 24 -12.05 2.07 -10.03
N PRO A 25 -11.05 1.90 -10.92
CA PRO A 25 -11.32 1.75 -12.35
C PRO A 25 -12.37 0.67 -12.62
N VAL A 26 -13.32 0.96 -13.51
CA VAL A 26 -14.44 0.05 -13.83
C VAL A 26 -13.97 -1.33 -14.35
N GLU A 27 -12.78 -1.38 -14.91
CA GLU A 27 -12.13 -2.58 -15.39
C GLU A 27 -11.67 -3.53 -14.26
N LEU A 28 -11.58 -3.05 -13.02
CA LEU A 28 -11.11 -3.82 -11.87
C LEU A 28 -12.27 -4.19 -10.94
N PRO A 29 -12.70 -5.45 -10.92
CA PRO A 29 -13.70 -5.92 -9.97
C PRO A 29 -13.18 -5.79 -8.53
N LEU A 30 -13.93 -5.06 -7.71
CA LEU A 30 -13.64 -4.88 -6.29
C LEU A 30 -13.74 -6.24 -5.57
N ASP A 31 -12.76 -6.53 -4.74
CA ASP A 31 -12.76 -7.70 -3.87
C ASP A 31 -13.32 -7.32 -2.49
N THR A 32 -14.17 -8.16 -1.92
CA THR A 32 -14.84 -7.88 -0.65
C THR A 32 -14.63 -9.01 0.35
N TYR A 33 -14.67 -8.67 1.62
CA TYR A 33 -14.64 -9.63 2.70
C TYR A 33 -15.78 -9.32 3.69
N ASP A 34 -16.59 -10.32 3.97
CA ASP A 34 -17.78 -10.21 4.83
C ASP A 34 -18.72 -9.05 4.40
N GLY A 35 -18.97 -8.97 3.09
CA GLY A 35 -19.84 -7.95 2.48
C GLY A 35 -19.30 -6.52 2.47
N HIS A 36 -18.05 -6.29 2.89
CA HIS A 36 -17.41 -5.00 2.92
C HIS A 36 -16.25 -4.90 1.93
N ALA A 37 -16.09 -3.74 1.33
CA ALA A 37 -14.83 -3.34 0.73
C ALA A 37 -13.89 -2.81 1.83
N TRP A 38 -12.60 -2.90 1.59
CA TRP A 38 -11.60 -2.53 2.58
C TRP A 38 -10.62 -1.50 2.00
N VAL A 39 -10.38 -0.45 2.76
CA VAL A 39 -9.39 0.57 2.42
C VAL A 39 -8.28 0.56 3.44
N GLY A 40 -7.04 0.46 2.97
CA GLY A 40 -5.84 0.48 3.79
C GLY A 40 -5.07 1.79 3.66
N VAL A 41 -4.61 2.35 4.80
CA VAL A 41 -3.59 3.39 4.87
C VAL A 41 -2.35 2.77 5.50
N ILE A 42 -1.26 2.70 4.74
CA ILE A 42 -0.11 1.87 5.08
C ILE A 42 1.17 2.71 5.02
N PRO A 43 1.58 3.34 6.14
CA PRO A 43 2.88 3.96 6.27
C PRO A 43 3.98 2.93 6.54
N PHE A 44 5.11 3.10 5.90
CA PHE A 44 6.31 2.29 6.09
C PHE A 44 7.53 3.02 5.53
N TRP A 45 8.70 2.42 5.63
CA TRP A 45 9.88 2.86 4.90
C TRP A 45 10.55 1.68 4.21
N MET A 46 11.28 1.95 3.16
CA MET A 46 11.96 0.92 2.39
C MET A 46 13.45 1.17 2.30
N SER A 47 14.20 0.07 2.13
CA SER A 47 15.63 0.10 1.89
C SER A 47 16.05 -0.86 0.79
N GLY A 48 17.27 -0.68 0.27
CA GLY A 48 17.83 -1.55 -0.73
C GLY A 48 17.06 -1.58 -2.05
N VAL A 49 16.30 -0.53 -2.36
CA VAL A 49 15.53 -0.39 -3.61
C VAL A 49 16.50 -0.38 -4.78
N ARG A 50 16.42 -1.41 -5.65
CA ARG A 50 17.32 -1.58 -6.78
C ARG A 50 16.76 -2.48 -7.87
N GLY A 51 17.27 -2.33 -9.09
CA GLY A 51 17.13 -3.32 -10.17
C GLY A 51 17.80 -4.64 -9.78
N ARG A 52 17.39 -5.75 -10.38
CA ARG A 52 18.08 -7.04 -10.21
C ARG A 52 19.48 -6.95 -10.79
N GLY A 53 20.49 -7.45 -10.06
CA GLY A 53 21.88 -7.40 -10.49
C GLY A 53 22.57 -6.03 -10.35
N ILE A 54 21.88 -5.00 -9.86
CA ILE A 54 22.42 -3.66 -9.66
C ILE A 54 22.58 -3.41 -8.16
N PRO A 55 23.70 -2.85 -7.68
CA PRO A 55 23.84 -2.48 -6.27
C PRO A 55 22.90 -1.33 -5.91
N PRO A 56 22.48 -1.23 -4.62
CA PRO A 56 21.66 -0.12 -4.18
C PRO A 56 22.44 1.20 -4.26
N LEU A 57 21.81 2.24 -4.82
CA LEU A 57 22.46 3.56 -4.92
C LEU A 57 22.29 4.32 -3.60
N PRO A 58 23.40 4.84 -3.02
CA PRO A 58 23.35 5.67 -1.82
C PRO A 58 22.41 6.87 -2.01
N GLY A 59 21.62 7.19 -0.96
CA GLY A 59 20.66 8.32 -0.99
C GLY A 59 19.40 8.11 -1.82
N LEU A 60 19.34 7.09 -2.70
CA LEU A 60 18.18 6.82 -3.55
C LEU A 60 17.46 5.52 -3.20
N SER A 61 18.11 4.65 -2.43
CA SER A 61 17.62 3.30 -2.13
C SER A 61 16.96 3.16 -0.77
N ARG A 62 16.83 4.25 0.01
CA ARG A 62 16.19 4.27 1.33
C ARG A 62 15.32 5.51 1.48
N PHE A 63 14.03 5.33 1.69
CA PHE A 63 13.07 6.41 1.88
C PHE A 63 11.74 5.90 2.45
N PRO A 64 10.97 6.74 3.15
CA PRO A 64 9.62 6.42 3.57
C PRO A 64 8.64 6.45 2.39
N GLU A 65 7.62 5.58 2.49
CA GLU A 65 6.47 5.52 1.60
C GLU A 65 5.19 5.33 2.40
N LEU A 66 4.11 5.94 1.95
CA LEU A 66 2.77 5.70 2.47
C LEU A 66 1.84 5.43 1.29
N ASN A 67 1.10 4.32 1.33
CA ASN A 67 0.09 4.06 0.31
C ASN A 67 -1.33 4.05 0.87
N VAL A 68 -2.29 4.43 0.02
CA VAL A 68 -3.72 4.24 0.22
C VAL A 68 -4.17 3.26 -0.84
N ARG A 69 -4.75 2.12 -0.42
CA ARG A 69 -5.07 1.02 -1.33
C ARG A 69 -6.40 0.36 -1.03
N THR A 70 -6.91 -0.36 -2.02
CA THR A 70 -8.00 -1.30 -1.87
C THR A 70 -7.66 -2.64 -2.51
N TYR A 71 -8.60 -3.56 -2.49
CA TYR A 71 -8.45 -4.94 -2.89
C TYR A 71 -9.32 -5.23 -4.10
N VAL A 72 -8.75 -5.87 -5.10
CA VAL A 72 -9.41 -6.22 -6.37
C VAL A 72 -9.04 -7.64 -6.75
N THR A 73 -9.92 -8.30 -7.51
CA THR A 73 -9.64 -9.61 -8.09
C THR A 73 -9.88 -9.53 -9.59
N TYR A 74 -8.83 -9.69 -10.39
CA TYR A 74 -8.94 -9.67 -11.84
C TYR A 74 -8.49 -10.99 -12.45
N GLN A 75 -9.34 -11.60 -13.30
CA GLN A 75 -9.12 -12.93 -13.89
C GLN A 75 -8.79 -14.00 -12.84
N GLY A 76 -9.53 -14.01 -11.71
CA GLY A 76 -9.37 -14.97 -10.63
C GLY A 76 -8.12 -14.78 -9.76
N LYS A 77 -7.32 -13.71 -9.97
CA LYS A 77 -6.13 -13.44 -9.17
C LYS A 77 -6.34 -12.26 -8.25
N PRO A 78 -6.32 -12.46 -6.92
CA PRO A 78 -6.42 -11.37 -5.94
C PRO A 78 -5.19 -10.48 -5.95
N GLY A 79 -5.39 -9.16 -5.85
CA GLY A 79 -4.34 -8.17 -5.81
C GLY A 79 -4.79 -6.88 -5.15
N VAL A 80 -3.99 -5.82 -5.31
CA VAL A 80 -4.29 -4.50 -4.79
C VAL A 80 -4.39 -3.47 -5.91
N ASP A 81 -5.23 -2.47 -5.73
CA ASP A 81 -5.26 -1.24 -6.49
C ASP A 81 -4.91 -0.06 -5.58
N PHE A 82 -4.12 0.90 -6.08
CA PHE A 82 -3.66 2.03 -5.29
C PHE A 82 -4.39 3.31 -5.67
N PHE A 83 -5.04 3.93 -4.70
CA PHE A 83 -5.56 5.28 -4.84
C PHE A 83 -4.45 6.33 -4.81
N SER A 84 -3.41 6.09 -4.01
CA SER A 84 -2.20 6.92 -3.98
C SER A 84 -1.02 6.23 -3.31
N LEU A 85 0.19 6.67 -3.70
CA LEU A 85 1.45 6.29 -3.06
C LEU A 85 2.27 7.56 -2.86
N ASP A 86 2.58 7.88 -1.62
CA ASP A 86 3.43 9.01 -1.27
C ASP A 86 4.84 8.53 -1.00
N ALA A 87 5.84 9.19 -1.57
CA ALA A 87 7.24 8.85 -1.33
C ALA A 87 8.12 10.11 -1.21
N ALA A 88 9.11 10.04 -0.33
CA ALA A 88 10.06 11.14 -0.11
C ALA A 88 11.21 11.18 -1.13
N ASN A 89 11.18 10.35 -2.16
CA ASN A 89 12.23 10.24 -3.18
C ASN A 89 11.69 10.65 -4.55
N LEU A 90 11.99 11.87 -4.99
CA LEU A 90 11.47 12.41 -6.26
C LEU A 90 11.90 11.61 -7.50
N PRO A 91 13.16 11.15 -7.65
CA PRO A 91 13.53 10.24 -8.74
C PRO A 91 12.71 8.96 -8.76
N ALA A 92 12.49 8.33 -7.60
CA ALA A 92 11.67 7.11 -7.50
C ALA A 92 10.21 7.38 -7.90
N VAL A 93 9.62 8.50 -7.45
CA VAL A 93 8.27 8.93 -7.84
C VAL A 93 8.15 9.08 -9.36
N ARG A 94 9.12 9.73 -10.01
CA ARG A 94 9.11 9.91 -11.48
C ARG A 94 9.24 8.58 -12.21
N ALA A 95 10.13 7.71 -11.75
CA ALA A 95 10.31 6.39 -12.34
C ALA A 95 9.05 5.52 -12.20
N ALA A 96 8.44 5.50 -11.01
CA ALA A 96 7.24 4.71 -10.76
C ALA A 96 6.03 5.20 -11.60
N ARG A 97 5.83 6.50 -11.75
CA ARG A 97 4.82 7.06 -12.66
C ARG A 97 5.06 6.68 -14.11
N ARG A 98 6.32 6.69 -14.55
CA ARG A 98 6.68 6.41 -15.96
C ARG A 98 6.61 4.95 -16.33
N PHE A 99 7.03 4.06 -15.44
CA PHE A 99 7.23 2.63 -15.75
C PHE A 99 6.17 1.71 -15.16
N PHE A 100 5.51 2.13 -14.05
CA PHE A 100 4.48 1.33 -13.39
C PHE A 100 3.08 1.94 -13.49
N HIS A 101 2.95 3.15 -14.06
CA HIS A 101 1.68 3.87 -14.21
C HIS A 101 0.91 4.03 -12.88
N LEU A 102 1.64 4.08 -11.75
CA LEU A 102 1.05 4.20 -10.42
C LEU A 102 0.88 5.66 -9.98
N PRO A 103 -0.16 5.97 -9.19
CA PRO A 103 -0.47 7.32 -8.70
C PRO A 103 0.46 7.76 -7.56
N TYR A 104 1.75 7.87 -7.86
CA TYR A 104 2.74 8.34 -6.89
C TYR A 104 2.70 9.85 -6.71
N PHE A 105 2.88 10.31 -5.49
CA PHE A 105 3.03 11.72 -5.11
C PHE A 105 4.35 11.91 -4.37
N TYR A 106 5.01 13.04 -4.68
CA TYR A 106 6.14 13.47 -3.87
C TYR A 106 5.63 14.14 -2.59
N ALA A 107 6.09 13.67 -1.44
CA ALA A 107 5.71 14.16 -0.13
C ALA A 107 6.95 14.46 0.73
N SER A 108 6.81 15.41 1.66
CA SER A 108 7.74 15.60 2.75
C SER A 108 7.43 14.55 3.82
N MET A 109 8.38 13.65 4.08
CA MET A 109 8.11 12.50 4.95
C MET A 109 9.25 12.28 5.94
N ASN A 110 8.88 11.78 7.11
CA ASN A 110 9.82 11.34 8.14
C ASN A 110 9.27 10.08 8.82
N ALA A 111 10.17 9.13 9.09
CA ALA A 111 9.87 7.93 9.87
C ALA A 111 11.03 7.74 10.86
N ARG A 112 10.73 7.74 12.16
CA ARG A 112 11.69 7.60 13.24
C ARG A 112 11.18 6.61 14.27
N GLU A 113 12.04 5.68 14.68
CA GLU A 113 11.80 4.81 15.83
C GLU A 113 12.39 5.45 17.08
N ASP A 114 11.61 5.44 18.18
CA ASP A 114 12.02 5.88 19.49
C ASP A 114 11.41 4.95 20.56
N ALA A 115 12.25 4.25 21.32
CA ALA A 115 11.84 3.29 22.33
C ALA A 115 10.77 2.26 21.86
N GLY A 116 10.90 1.76 20.63
CA GLY A 116 9.98 0.79 20.04
C GLY A 116 8.71 1.39 19.43
N VAL A 117 8.52 2.69 19.51
CA VAL A 117 7.42 3.44 18.90
C VAL A 117 7.90 4.06 17.60
N ILE A 118 7.15 3.85 16.53
CA ILE A 118 7.40 4.49 15.23
C ILE A 118 6.62 5.78 15.15
N HIS A 119 7.30 6.90 15.02
CA HIS A 119 6.72 8.20 14.72
C HIS A 119 6.79 8.45 13.23
N TYR A 120 5.64 8.69 12.60
CA TYR A 120 5.54 8.80 11.16
C TYR A 120 4.81 10.08 10.74
N ARG A 121 5.38 10.77 9.73
CA ARG A 121 4.76 11.94 9.11
C ARG A 121 4.91 11.87 7.59
N SER A 122 3.83 12.17 6.88
CA SER A 122 3.79 12.42 5.43
C SER A 122 2.94 13.65 5.16
N GLU A 123 3.44 14.56 4.31
CA GLU A 123 2.73 15.78 3.91
C GLU A 123 2.98 16.08 2.43
N ARG A 124 1.91 16.14 1.64
CA ARG A 124 1.98 16.56 0.24
C ARG A 124 2.07 18.07 0.14
N LYS A 125 2.93 18.58 -0.74
CA LYS A 125 3.13 20.04 -0.89
C LYS A 125 2.06 20.73 -1.73
N ARG A 126 1.35 20.03 -2.60
CA ARG A 126 0.43 20.60 -3.60
C ARG A 126 -1.04 20.23 -3.44
N VAL A 127 -1.34 19.24 -2.66
CA VAL A 127 -2.67 18.73 -2.39
C VAL A 127 -2.76 18.55 -0.88
N ALA A 128 -3.86 18.96 -0.28
CA ALA A 128 -4.08 18.78 1.16
C ALA A 128 -4.22 17.30 1.50
N ALA A 129 -3.09 16.64 1.75
CA ALA A 129 -3.04 15.26 2.22
C ALA A 129 -1.91 15.13 3.24
N GLU A 130 -2.27 14.79 4.46
CA GLU A 130 -1.35 14.63 5.59
C GLU A 130 -1.66 13.35 6.36
N PHE A 131 -0.59 12.67 6.77
CA PHE A 131 -0.64 11.65 7.81
C PHE A 131 0.37 12.04 8.89
N ARG A 132 -0.08 12.04 10.15
CA ARG A 132 0.78 12.19 11.32
C ARG A 132 0.28 11.28 12.41
N GLY A 133 1.19 10.48 12.97
CA GLY A 133 0.84 9.56 14.02
C GLY A 133 2.02 8.75 14.53
N SER A 134 1.74 7.93 15.51
CA SER A 134 2.69 6.97 16.07
C SER A 134 2.05 5.60 16.20
N TYR A 135 2.87 4.56 16.11
CA TYR A 135 2.40 3.18 16.22
C TYR A 135 3.50 2.24 16.69
N ARG A 136 3.09 1.11 17.26
CA ARG A 136 4.00 0.04 17.69
C ARG A 136 3.31 -1.33 17.68
N PRO A 137 4.08 -2.43 17.59
CA PRO A 137 3.56 -3.76 17.84
C PRO A 137 3.27 -3.95 19.34
N ILE A 138 2.19 -4.70 19.63
CA ILE A 138 1.77 -5.02 21.01
C ILE A 138 1.61 -6.52 21.27
N ALA A 139 1.94 -7.37 20.28
CA ALA A 139 1.84 -8.83 20.39
C ALA A 139 3.01 -9.52 19.68
N PRO A 140 3.25 -10.80 19.98
CA PRO A 140 4.24 -11.59 19.25
C PRO A 140 3.88 -11.74 17.76
N VAL A 141 4.90 -12.07 16.96
CA VAL A 141 4.73 -12.36 15.53
C VAL A 141 3.87 -13.60 15.34
N ARG A 142 2.90 -13.49 14.42
CA ARG A 142 2.10 -14.61 13.94
C ARG A 142 1.90 -14.54 12.41
N ARG A 143 1.54 -15.65 11.79
CA ARG A 143 1.10 -15.67 10.39
C ARG A 143 -0.42 -15.65 10.34
N SER A 144 -0.96 -15.03 9.31
CA SER A 144 -2.42 -15.06 9.07
C SER A 144 -2.88 -16.46 8.68
N GLU A 145 -4.03 -16.85 9.15
CA GLU A 145 -4.69 -18.10 8.74
C GLU A 145 -5.39 -17.90 7.38
N LYS A 146 -5.36 -18.92 6.52
CA LYS A 146 -6.09 -18.85 5.24
C LYS A 146 -7.56 -18.54 5.48
N ASN A 147 -8.12 -17.71 4.61
CA ASN A 147 -9.51 -17.25 4.65
C ASN A 147 -9.85 -16.34 5.84
N SER A 148 -8.90 -15.97 6.68
CA SER A 148 -9.11 -14.93 7.68
C SER A 148 -9.11 -13.54 7.06
N LEU A 149 -9.62 -12.56 7.79
CA LEU A 149 -9.57 -11.15 7.38
C LEU A 149 -8.12 -10.67 7.20
N GLU A 150 -7.23 -11.05 8.12
CA GLU A 150 -5.81 -10.70 8.02
C GLU A 150 -5.19 -11.22 6.73
N TYR A 151 -5.50 -12.47 6.37
CA TYR A 151 -5.04 -13.08 5.11
C TYR A 151 -5.55 -12.29 3.90
N PHE A 152 -6.84 -11.97 3.89
CA PHE A 152 -7.46 -11.15 2.84
C PHE A 152 -6.78 -9.79 2.69
N LEU A 153 -6.47 -9.11 3.80
CA LEU A 153 -5.90 -7.77 3.83
C LEU A 153 -4.40 -7.72 3.51
N THR A 154 -3.66 -8.81 3.70
CA THR A 154 -2.19 -8.77 3.65
C THR A 154 -1.57 -9.70 2.61
N GLU A 155 -2.14 -10.88 2.36
CA GLU A 155 -1.55 -11.86 1.45
C GLU A 155 -1.96 -11.60 -0.02
N ARG A 156 -1.46 -10.48 -0.56
CA ARG A 156 -1.67 -10.03 -1.94
C ARG A 156 -0.35 -10.00 -2.69
N TYR A 157 -0.26 -10.78 -3.75
CA TYR A 157 0.98 -11.04 -4.47
C TYR A 157 1.04 -10.39 -5.84
N CYS A 158 0.16 -9.42 -6.10
CA CYS A 158 0.24 -8.55 -7.27
C CYS A 158 -0.46 -7.22 -7.02
N LEU A 159 -0.11 -6.24 -7.82
CA LEU A 159 -0.85 -4.99 -7.95
C LEU A 159 -1.42 -4.88 -9.37
N TYR A 160 -2.49 -4.13 -9.49
CA TYR A 160 -3.11 -3.77 -10.75
C TYR A 160 -3.05 -2.26 -10.98
N THR A 161 -3.06 -1.86 -12.23
CA THR A 161 -3.27 -0.49 -12.66
C THR A 161 -3.94 -0.50 -14.02
N VAL A 162 -4.71 0.54 -14.32
CA VAL A 162 -5.40 0.69 -15.61
C VAL A 162 -4.83 1.90 -16.34
N ARG A 163 -4.54 1.73 -17.62
CA ARG A 163 -4.15 2.80 -18.52
C ARG A 163 -4.74 2.59 -19.89
N ASP A 164 -5.35 3.63 -20.43
CA ASP A 164 -6.00 3.58 -21.75
C ASP A 164 -6.94 2.38 -21.88
N ARG A 165 -7.75 2.13 -20.83
CA ARG A 165 -8.68 0.99 -20.67
C ARG A 165 -8.02 -0.40 -20.68
N ASN A 166 -6.72 -0.49 -20.65
CA ASN A 166 -5.99 -1.74 -20.53
C ASN A 166 -5.59 -2.00 -19.08
N VAL A 167 -5.86 -3.21 -18.60
CA VAL A 167 -5.43 -3.65 -17.27
C VAL A 167 -4.00 -4.18 -17.34
N TYR A 168 -3.18 -3.67 -16.46
CA TYR A 168 -1.81 -4.13 -16.26
C TYR A 168 -1.66 -4.75 -14.88
N ARG A 169 -0.80 -5.76 -14.79
CA ARG A 169 -0.46 -6.43 -13.55
C ARG A 169 1.03 -6.46 -13.32
N CYS A 170 1.42 -6.18 -12.09
CA CYS A 170 2.78 -6.33 -11.61
C CYS A 170 2.81 -7.42 -10.54
N GLU A 171 3.58 -8.47 -10.77
CA GLU A 171 3.75 -9.55 -9.82
C GLU A 171 4.67 -9.11 -8.68
N ILE A 172 4.29 -9.51 -7.47
CA ILE A 172 5.04 -9.24 -6.24
C ILE A 172 5.26 -10.58 -5.55
N HIS A 173 6.48 -10.83 -5.09
CA HIS A 173 6.79 -12.02 -4.31
C HIS A 173 7.44 -11.63 -2.98
N HIS A 174 6.94 -12.20 -1.93
CA HIS A 174 7.47 -12.11 -0.58
C HIS A 174 7.05 -13.36 0.22
N GLU A 175 7.74 -13.61 1.30
CA GLU A 175 7.31 -14.59 2.30
C GLU A 175 5.99 -14.15 2.94
N PRO A 176 5.19 -15.09 3.48
CA PRO A 176 3.99 -14.74 4.24
C PRO A 176 4.30 -13.72 5.33
N TRP A 177 3.42 -12.74 5.49
CA TRP A 177 3.63 -11.61 6.39
C TRP A 177 3.83 -12.05 7.84
N PRO A 178 4.95 -11.62 8.50
CA PRO A 178 5.16 -11.80 9.94
C PRO A 178 4.36 -10.74 10.71
N LEU A 179 3.04 -10.95 10.81
CA LEU A 179 2.12 -9.97 11.39
C LEU A 179 2.19 -9.96 12.92
N GLN A 180 2.01 -8.78 13.47
CA GLN A 180 1.79 -8.53 14.90
C GLN A 180 0.54 -7.67 15.05
N GLN A 181 -0.19 -7.80 16.15
CA GLN A 181 -1.16 -6.79 16.52
C GLN A 181 -0.45 -5.47 16.80
N ALA A 182 -1.11 -4.37 16.46
CA ALA A 182 -0.56 -3.05 16.65
C ALA A 182 -1.52 -2.15 17.42
N GLU A 183 -0.96 -1.13 18.04
CA GLU A 183 -1.69 0.06 18.46
C GLU A 183 -1.16 1.28 17.71
N ALA A 184 -2.02 2.24 17.47
CA ALA A 184 -1.65 3.48 16.76
C ALA A 184 -2.44 4.67 17.32
N CYS A 185 -1.77 5.82 17.39
CA CYS A 185 -2.38 7.12 17.59
C CYS A 185 -2.24 7.91 16.30
N MET A 186 -3.33 8.14 15.59
CA MET A 186 -3.36 8.92 14.35
C MET A 186 -3.89 10.32 14.66
N GLU A 187 -2.99 11.28 14.79
CA GLU A 187 -3.33 12.68 15.05
C GLU A 187 -3.98 13.35 13.84
N VAL A 188 -3.47 13.02 12.64
CA VAL A 188 -3.99 13.48 11.35
C VAL A 188 -3.96 12.32 10.36
N ASN A 189 -5.05 12.11 9.64
CA ASN A 189 -5.12 11.15 8.54
C ASN A 189 -6.14 11.64 7.50
N THR A 190 -5.68 12.45 6.56
CA THR A 190 -6.48 12.94 5.43
C THR A 190 -6.13 12.24 4.11
N MET A 191 -5.34 11.16 4.18
CA MET A 191 -4.79 10.51 3.00
C MET A 191 -5.86 9.89 2.09
N ALA A 192 -6.84 9.19 2.68
CA ALA A 192 -7.94 8.60 1.93
C ALA A 192 -8.91 9.67 1.40
N ALA A 193 -9.15 10.75 2.18
CA ALA A 193 -9.98 11.88 1.75
C ALA A 193 -9.42 12.57 0.51
N ALA A 194 -8.10 12.67 0.39
CA ALA A 194 -7.42 13.20 -0.80
C ALA A 194 -7.63 12.34 -2.06
N ALA A 195 -8.10 11.11 -1.90
CA ALA A 195 -8.50 10.20 -2.98
C ALA A 195 -10.04 10.11 -3.14
N GLY A 196 -10.80 10.99 -2.49
CA GLY A 196 -12.25 11.00 -2.54
C GLY A 196 -12.94 9.96 -1.66
N ILE A 197 -12.21 9.34 -0.71
CA ILE A 197 -12.73 8.29 0.17
C ILE A 197 -12.87 8.82 1.58
N ARG A 198 -14.08 8.79 2.11
CA ARG A 198 -14.36 9.14 3.51
C ARG A 198 -14.21 7.91 4.39
N LEU A 199 -13.18 7.89 5.23
CA LEU A 199 -13.03 6.83 6.24
C LEU A 199 -14.08 7.01 7.34
N PRO A 200 -14.63 5.89 7.89
CA PRO A 200 -15.56 5.96 9.02
C PRO A 200 -14.81 6.36 10.29
N GLU A 201 -15.52 6.96 11.25
CA GLU A 201 -14.97 7.40 12.55
C GLU A 201 -14.59 6.24 13.49
N ARG A 202 -14.92 4.99 13.11
CA ARG A 202 -14.54 3.79 13.86
C ARG A 202 -13.04 3.54 13.85
N LEU A 203 -12.56 2.89 14.89
CA LEU A 203 -11.15 2.44 14.93
C LEU A 203 -10.82 1.46 13.80
N PRO A 204 -9.65 1.60 13.17
CA PRO A 204 -9.20 0.69 12.15
C PRO A 204 -8.79 -0.68 12.71
N TYR A 205 -8.78 -1.69 11.85
CA TYR A 205 -8.04 -2.93 12.09
C TYR A 205 -6.55 -2.67 11.92
N LEU A 206 -5.76 -2.96 12.95
CA LEU A 206 -4.35 -2.61 13.01
C LEU A 206 -3.46 -3.85 13.07
N HIS A 207 -2.51 -3.93 12.13
CA HIS A 207 -1.42 -4.89 12.18
C HIS A 207 -0.09 -4.19 11.90
N PHE A 208 0.98 -4.82 12.34
CA PHE A 208 2.34 -4.36 12.16
C PHE A 208 3.19 -5.47 11.55
N ALA A 209 4.15 -5.10 10.71
CA ALA A 209 5.20 -6.00 10.28
C ALA A 209 6.56 -5.29 10.33
N LYS A 210 7.50 -5.86 11.08
CA LYS A 210 8.81 -5.22 11.31
C LYS A 210 9.66 -5.16 10.06
N ARG A 211 9.68 -6.25 9.26
CA ARG A 211 10.53 -6.33 8.07
C ARG A 211 10.03 -7.40 7.11
N LEU A 212 10.11 -7.10 5.81
CA LEU A 212 9.84 -8.05 4.74
C LEU A 212 10.72 -7.78 3.52
N GLU A 213 11.32 -8.82 2.95
CA GLU A 213 12.03 -8.73 1.67
C GLU A 213 11.07 -8.98 0.51
N VAL A 214 11.13 -8.13 -0.50
CA VAL A 214 10.15 -8.12 -1.59
C VAL A 214 10.85 -8.11 -2.94
N LEU A 215 10.37 -8.96 -3.85
CA LEU A 215 10.72 -8.97 -5.24
C LEU A 215 9.54 -8.46 -6.07
N ILE A 216 9.80 -7.54 -6.98
CA ILE A 216 8.79 -6.94 -7.85
C ILE A 216 9.20 -7.16 -9.30
N TRP A 217 8.26 -7.63 -10.13
CA TRP A 217 8.45 -7.84 -11.55
C TRP A 217 8.06 -6.61 -12.36
N PRO A 218 8.45 -6.52 -13.63
CA PRO A 218 7.96 -5.48 -14.52
C PRO A 218 6.44 -5.55 -14.68
N LEU A 219 5.81 -4.40 -14.86
CA LEU A 219 4.42 -4.27 -15.21
C LEU A 219 4.17 -4.92 -16.58
N ARG A 220 3.10 -5.71 -16.71
CA ARG A 220 2.72 -6.40 -17.95
C ARG A 220 1.22 -6.23 -18.21
N PRO A 221 0.80 -6.08 -19.48
CA PRO A 221 -0.61 -6.14 -19.83
C PRO A 221 -1.18 -7.53 -19.55
N THR A 222 -2.43 -7.61 -19.13
CA THR A 222 -3.09 -8.88 -18.78
C THR A 222 -3.69 -9.62 -19.99
N GLY A 223 -3.52 -9.09 -21.19
CA GLY A 223 -3.75 -9.81 -22.45
C GLY A 223 -5.16 -9.78 -23.03
N HIS A 224 -6.13 -9.13 -22.37
CA HIS A 224 -7.45 -8.91 -22.98
C HIS A 224 -7.88 -7.46 -22.80
N PRO A 225 -8.08 -6.69 -23.87
CA PRO A 225 -8.93 -5.53 -23.81
C PRO A 225 -10.34 -6.00 -23.44
N ILE A 226 -10.98 -5.33 -22.49
CA ILE A 226 -12.41 -5.56 -22.22
C ILE A 226 -13.15 -5.08 -23.45
N GLU A 227 -13.84 -6.00 -24.13
CA GLU A 227 -14.77 -5.65 -25.19
C GLU A 227 -15.87 -4.75 -24.62
N PRO A 228 -16.33 -3.74 -25.37
CA PRO A 228 -17.29 -2.75 -24.93
C PRO A 228 -18.68 -3.29 -24.60
#